data_f7b93413a52ca338368e2ea6ea3b28ea
#
_entry.id   f7b93413a52ca338368e2ea6ea3b28ea
#
_cell.length_a   1.000
_cell.length_b   1.000
_cell.length_c   1.000
_cell.angle_alpha   90.00
_cell.angle_beta   90.00
_cell.angle_gamma   90.00
#
_symmetry.space_group_name_H-M   'P 1'
#
loop_
_entity.id
_entity.type
_entity.pdbx_description
1 polymer ?
#
loop_
_entity_poly.entity_id
_entity_poly.type
_entity_poly.pdbx_seq_one_letter_code
_entity_poly.pdbx_strand_id
1 'polypeptide(L)'
;DAFNAAGWTYCIDFDYMGGLSKKLNVSCIGATNYSRKTIYISEASATLHEFGHFLDWMLGFPAEHEQLFRAEAAAAPLRDYAKTNAREYFADCFAYCIIHGNDSEMMESLRKNAPQTCTYFEELEKTVGAEAFVPNDIANIF
;
A
#
# COMPACT_ATOMS: atom_id res chain seq x y z
N ASP A 1 12.74 -0.29 -13.62
CA ASP A 1 12.11 -0.07 -12.33
C ASP A 1 11.28 1.22 -12.39
N ALA A 2 9.94 1.08 -12.34
CA ALA A 2 8.99 2.19 -12.49
C ALA A 2 9.14 3.25 -11.38
N PHE A 3 9.51 2.84 -10.16
CA PHE A 3 9.69 3.72 -9.02
C PHE A 3 10.83 4.73 -9.26
N ASN A 4 12.00 4.25 -9.64
CA ASN A 4 13.15 5.11 -9.95
C ASN A 4 12.92 5.94 -11.22
N ALA A 5 12.31 5.33 -12.26
CA ALA A 5 11.98 6.04 -13.49
C ALA A 5 10.97 7.19 -13.26
N ALA A 6 10.07 7.05 -12.29
CA ALA A 6 9.15 8.11 -11.88
C ALA A 6 9.79 9.19 -11.00
N GLY A 7 11.08 9.04 -10.66
CA GLY A 7 11.84 10.00 -9.85
C GLY A 7 11.52 9.92 -8.36
N TRP A 8 11.05 8.76 -7.89
CA TRP A 8 10.80 8.54 -6.49
C TRP A 8 12.04 8.05 -5.74
N THR A 9 12.08 8.32 -4.45
CA THR A 9 13.13 7.87 -3.53
C THR A 9 12.53 7.17 -2.32
N TYR A 10 13.30 6.25 -1.75
CA TYR A 10 12.97 5.52 -0.54
C TYR A 10 14.02 5.86 0.52
N CYS A 11 13.60 6.24 1.71
CA CYS A 11 14.47 6.75 2.75
C CYS A 11 14.12 6.15 4.12
N ILE A 12 15.11 5.58 4.78
CA ILE A 12 15.00 5.22 6.20
C ILE A 12 15.44 6.46 7.00
N ASP A 13 14.50 7.12 7.66
CA ASP A 13 14.73 8.38 8.36
C ASP A 13 13.97 8.44 9.69
N PHE A 14 14.65 8.03 10.74
CA PHE A 14 14.11 8.00 12.12
C PHE A 14 13.80 9.40 12.65
N ASP A 15 14.62 10.40 12.30
CA ASP A 15 14.43 11.77 12.78
C ASP A 15 13.21 12.42 12.13
N TYR A 16 13.06 12.27 10.81
CA TYR A 16 11.89 12.72 10.09
C TYR A 16 10.62 12.06 10.62
N MET A 17 10.61 10.73 10.78
CA MET A 17 9.45 9.98 11.26
C MET A 17 9.11 10.33 12.71
N GLY A 18 10.12 10.50 13.58
CA GLY A 18 9.94 10.95 14.95
C GLY A 18 9.37 12.38 15.04
N GLY A 19 9.82 13.27 14.17
CA GLY A 19 9.29 14.63 14.03
C GLY A 19 7.83 14.64 13.55
N LEU A 20 7.52 13.81 12.55
CA LEU A 20 6.16 13.66 12.02
C LEU A 20 5.20 13.11 13.09
N SER A 21 5.62 12.07 13.81
CA SER A 21 4.84 11.47 14.89
C SER A 21 4.50 12.49 15.99
N LYS A 22 5.46 13.32 16.39
CA LYS A 22 5.23 14.41 17.35
C LYS A 22 4.25 15.44 16.82
N LYS A 23 4.42 15.87 15.56
CA LYS A 23 3.56 16.87 14.91
C LYS A 23 2.11 16.43 14.81
N LEU A 24 1.87 15.16 14.48
CA LEU A 24 0.55 14.59 14.29
C LEU A 24 -0.05 14.00 15.57
N ASN A 25 0.75 13.89 16.63
CA ASN A 25 0.39 13.24 17.90
C ASN A 25 -0.11 11.80 17.73
N VAL A 26 0.51 11.08 16.78
CA VAL A 26 0.27 9.65 16.51
C VAL A 26 1.60 8.95 16.19
N SER A 27 1.69 7.65 16.42
CA SER A 27 2.88 6.88 16.02
C SER A 27 2.87 6.66 14.51
N CYS A 28 3.80 7.28 13.80
CA CYS A 28 4.01 7.09 12.37
C CYS A 28 5.27 6.25 12.15
N ILE A 29 5.14 5.12 11.46
CA ILE A 29 6.27 4.23 11.10
C ILE A 29 6.61 4.27 9.61
N GLY A 30 5.73 4.83 8.79
CA GLY A 30 5.89 5.12 7.38
C GLY A 30 5.15 6.40 6.98
N ALA A 31 5.57 7.02 5.90
CA ALA A 31 4.89 8.18 5.31
C ALA A 31 5.29 8.35 3.83
N THR A 32 4.29 8.48 2.97
CA THR A 32 4.47 8.81 1.55
C THR A 32 4.27 10.30 1.33
N ASN A 33 5.32 10.97 0.88
CA ASN A 33 5.29 12.40 0.52
C ASN A 33 5.23 12.56 -1.00
N TYR A 34 4.05 12.76 -1.53
CA TYR A 34 3.80 12.88 -2.98
C TYR A 34 4.51 14.09 -3.62
N SER A 35 4.58 15.23 -2.93
CA SER A 35 5.22 16.44 -3.45
C SER A 35 6.74 16.29 -3.57
N ARG A 36 7.36 15.54 -2.67
CA ARG A 36 8.79 15.22 -2.69
C ARG A 36 9.10 13.93 -3.42
N LYS A 37 8.08 13.19 -3.83
CA LYS A 37 8.21 11.84 -4.39
C LYS A 37 9.11 10.95 -3.53
N THR A 38 8.85 10.92 -2.23
CA THR A 38 9.70 10.21 -1.27
C THR A 38 8.84 9.40 -0.31
N ILE A 39 9.19 8.13 -0.16
CA ILE A 39 8.72 7.26 0.90
C ILE A 39 9.73 7.35 2.05
N TYR A 40 9.24 7.69 3.24
CA TYR A 40 10.02 7.67 4.49
C TYR A 40 9.53 6.52 5.34
N ILE A 41 10.43 5.76 5.94
CA ILE A 41 10.10 4.74 6.94
C ILE A 41 11.02 4.81 8.15
N SER A 42 10.52 4.37 9.31
CA SER A 42 11.31 4.02 10.49
C SER A 42 11.26 2.53 10.79
N GLU A 43 10.31 1.79 10.22
CA GLU A 43 10.17 0.34 10.38
C GLU A 43 9.90 -0.33 9.04
N ALA A 44 10.58 -1.46 8.79
CA ALA A 44 10.44 -2.21 7.54
C ALA A 44 9.00 -2.71 7.29
N SER A 45 8.23 -2.96 8.34
CA SER A 45 6.82 -3.38 8.28
C SER A 45 5.92 -2.39 7.55
N ALA A 46 6.29 -1.10 7.49
CA ALA A 46 5.54 -0.08 6.75
C ALA A 46 5.78 -0.11 5.24
N THR A 47 6.85 -0.75 4.78
CA THR A 47 7.34 -0.62 3.40
C THR A 47 6.27 -0.92 2.34
N LEU A 48 5.61 -2.07 2.42
CA LEU A 48 4.63 -2.47 1.41
C LEU A 48 3.41 -1.55 1.39
N HIS A 49 2.95 -1.10 2.56
CA HIS A 49 1.88 -0.12 2.66
C HIS A 49 2.25 1.19 1.96
N GLU A 50 3.44 1.73 2.20
CA GLU A 50 3.89 2.96 1.56
C GLU A 50 4.10 2.79 0.04
N PHE A 51 4.52 1.60 -0.42
CA PHE A 51 4.53 1.26 -1.85
C PHE A 51 3.13 1.17 -2.44
N GLY A 52 2.13 0.77 -1.68
CA GLY A 52 0.72 0.85 -2.07
C GLY A 52 0.29 2.29 -2.37
N HIS A 53 0.69 3.26 -1.56
CA HIS A 53 0.46 4.68 -1.86
C HIS A 53 1.18 5.15 -3.12
N PHE A 54 2.41 4.68 -3.37
CA PHE A 54 3.11 4.97 -4.62
C PHE A 54 2.35 4.40 -5.83
N LEU A 55 1.85 3.17 -5.73
CA LEU A 55 1.07 2.55 -6.80
C LEU A 55 -0.23 3.31 -7.08
N ASP A 56 -0.98 3.70 -6.04
CA ASP A 56 -2.18 4.52 -6.17
C ASP A 56 -1.90 5.85 -6.89
N TRP A 57 -0.75 6.50 -6.56
CA TRP A 57 -0.28 7.68 -7.26
C TRP A 57 0.06 7.41 -8.73
N MET A 58 0.76 6.30 -9.03
CA MET A 58 1.10 5.90 -10.41
C MET A 58 -0.14 5.67 -11.27
N LEU A 59 -1.20 5.13 -10.68
CA LEU A 59 -2.49 4.90 -11.32
C LEU A 59 -3.33 6.19 -11.46
N GLY A 60 -2.87 7.32 -10.87
CA GLY A 60 -3.54 8.61 -10.93
C GLY A 60 -4.75 8.73 -10.00
N PHE A 61 -4.79 7.98 -8.90
CA PHE A 61 -5.88 7.98 -7.93
C PHE A 61 -7.26 7.75 -8.56
N PRO A 62 -7.50 6.60 -9.21
CA PRO A 62 -8.76 6.37 -9.93
C PRO A 62 -9.98 6.48 -9.01
N ALA A 63 -11.08 7.00 -9.53
CA ALA A 63 -12.35 7.09 -8.79
C ALA A 63 -12.88 5.70 -8.37
N GLU A 64 -12.45 4.64 -9.05
CA GLU A 64 -12.76 3.26 -8.71
C GLU A 64 -12.24 2.87 -7.32
N HIS A 65 -11.08 3.37 -6.88
CA HIS A 65 -10.56 3.10 -5.54
C HIS A 65 -11.49 3.63 -4.44
N GLU A 66 -12.10 4.80 -4.65
CA GLU A 66 -13.12 5.33 -3.75
C GLU A 66 -14.40 4.48 -3.76
N GLN A 67 -14.77 3.93 -4.91
CA GLN A 67 -15.94 3.05 -5.02
C GLN A 67 -15.72 1.72 -4.29
N LEU A 68 -14.56 1.08 -4.47
CA LEU A 68 -14.17 -0.14 -3.76
C LEU A 68 -14.15 0.09 -2.25
N PHE A 69 -13.54 1.19 -1.81
CA PHE A 69 -13.51 1.57 -0.39
C PHE A 69 -14.92 1.68 0.21
N ARG A 70 -15.81 2.42 -0.43
CA ARG A 70 -17.18 2.61 0.06
C ARG A 70 -17.99 1.32 0.08
N ALA A 71 -17.77 0.44 -0.90
CA ALA A 71 -18.50 -0.80 -1.02
C ALA A 71 -18.03 -1.87 -0.02
N GLU A 72 -16.73 -2.00 0.22
CA GLU A 72 -16.17 -3.21 0.79
C GLU A 72 -15.26 -3.00 2.01
N ALA A 73 -14.73 -1.79 2.27
CA ALA A 73 -13.75 -1.60 3.33
C ALA A 73 -14.22 -2.03 4.72
N ALA A 74 -15.51 -1.84 5.03
CA ALA A 74 -16.06 -2.22 6.33
C ALA A 74 -15.99 -3.74 6.60
N ALA A 75 -16.16 -4.57 5.54
CA ALA A 75 -16.15 -6.02 5.64
C ALA A 75 -14.78 -6.65 5.37
N ALA A 76 -13.87 -5.92 4.72
CA ALA A 76 -12.56 -6.42 4.35
C ALA A 76 -11.76 -6.90 5.59
N PRO A 77 -10.97 -8.00 5.47
CA PRO A 77 -10.17 -8.55 6.56
C PRO A 77 -8.89 -7.76 6.80
N LEU A 78 -9.02 -6.44 6.92
CA LEU A 78 -7.94 -5.48 7.09
C LEU A 78 -8.03 -4.78 8.45
N ARG A 79 -6.92 -4.21 8.89
CA ARG A 79 -6.86 -3.40 10.13
C ARG A 79 -7.76 -2.16 10.03
N ASP A 80 -8.17 -1.62 11.17
CA ASP A 80 -9.09 -0.48 11.23
C ASP A 80 -8.53 0.78 10.54
N TYR A 81 -7.22 0.97 10.55
CA TYR A 81 -6.56 2.07 9.86
C TYR A 81 -6.84 2.08 8.35
N ALA A 82 -6.87 0.91 7.71
CA ALA A 82 -7.25 0.77 6.29
C ALA A 82 -8.67 1.28 5.99
N LYS A 83 -9.53 1.28 7.00
CA LYS A 83 -10.95 1.68 6.87
C LYS A 83 -11.19 3.17 7.05
N THR A 84 -10.14 3.99 7.14
CA THR A 84 -10.24 5.43 7.38
C THR A 84 -10.51 6.24 6.11
N ASN A 85 -9.96 5.83 4.98
CA ASN A 85 -10.19 6.45 3.66
C ASN A 85 -9.71 5.52 2.53
N ALA A 86 -10.07 5.86 1.29
CA ALA A 86 -9.80 5.05 0.12
C ALA A 86 -8.30 4.83 -0.15
N ARG A 87 -7.44 5.80 0.15
CA ARG A 87 -5.99 5.67 -0.06
C ARG A 87 -5.35 4.68 0.91
N GLU A 88 -5.73 4.74 2.18
CA GLU A 88 -5.27 3.80 3.19
C GLU A 88 -5.81 2.39 2.91
N TYR A 89 -7.06 2.31 2.45
CA TYR A 89 -7.67 1.04 2.03
C TYR A 89 -6.90 0.40 0.88
N PHE A 90 -6.64 1.18 -0.18
CA PHE A 90 -5.88 0.69 -1.33
C PHE A 90 -4.47 0.25 -0.95
N ALA A 91 -3.76 1.04 -0.16
CA ALA A 91 -2.40 0.75 0.28
C ALA A 91 -2.33 -0.54 1.13
N ASP A 92 -3.26 -0.72 2.06
CA ASP A 92 -3.33 -1.94 2.87
C ASP A 92 -3.79 -3.16 2.06
N CYS A 93 -4.71 -3.02 1.10
CA CYS A 93 -5.07 -4.10 0.18
C CYS A 93 -3.87 -4.54 -0.67
N PHE A 94 -3.10 -3.60 -1.20
CA PHE A 94 -1.87 -3.91 -1.92
C PHE A 94 -0.89 -4.71 -1.04
N ALA A 95 -0.60 -4.21 0.16
CA ALA A 95 0.29 -4.90 1.10
C ALA A 95 -0.23 -6.31 1.45
N TYR A 96 -1.55 -6.43 1.70
CA TYR A 96 -2.21 -7.71 1.99
C TYR A 96 -2.04 -8.71 0.85
N CYS A 97 -2.29 -8.30 -0.39
CA CYS A 97 -2.15 -9.18 -1.57
C CYS A 97 -0.70 -9.63 -1.78
N ILE A 98 0.28 -8.75 -1.58
CA ILE A 98 1.71 -9.12 -1.69
C ILE A 98 2.12 -10.11 -0.59
N ILE A 99 1.72 -9.85 0.66
CA ILE A 99 2.10 -10.70 1.80
C ILE A 99 1.41 -12.07 1.74
N HIS A 100 0.14 -12.10 1.37
CA HIS A 100 -0.71 -13.28 1.46
C HIS A 100 -1.07 -13.92 0.12
N GLY A 101 -0.50 -13.44 -1.01
CA GLY A 101 -0.85 -13.93 -2.35
C GLY A 101 -0.70 -15.43 -2.53
N ASN A 102 0.22 -16.07 -1.80
CA ASN A 102 0.41 -17.52 -1.79
C ASN A 102 -0.33 -18.24 -0.64
N ASP A 103 -1.05 -17.53 0.21
CA ASP A 103 -1.86 -18.08 1.30
C ASP A 103 -3.32 -18.18 0.88
N SER A 104 -3.75 -19.41 0.57
CA SER A 104 -5.10 -19.65 0.04
C SER A 104 -6.20 -19.30 1.03
N GLU A 105 -5.98 -19.46 2.35
CA GLU A 105 -6.98 -19.14 3.38
C GLU A 105 -7.15 -17.63 3.52
N MET A 106 -6.05 -16.90 3.56
CA MET A 106 -6.07 -15.44 3.65
C MET A 106 -6.67 -14.80 2.39
N MET A 107 -6.28 -15.26 1.20
CA MET A 107 -6.87 -14.76 -0.05
C MET A 107 -8.35 -15.13 -0.20
N GLU A 108 -8.79 -16.31 0.27
CA GLU A 108 -10.20 -16.66 0.30
C GLU A 108 -11.00 -15.77 1.26
N SER A 109 -10.41 -15.39 2.40
CA SER A 109 -11.01 -14.42 3.32
C SER A 109 -11.23 -13.06 2.64
N LEU A 110 -10.23 -12.56 1.88
CA LEU A 110 -10.37 -11.32 1.12
C LEU A 110 -11.46 -11.45 0.05
N ARG A 111 -11.42 -12.52 -0.74
CA ARG A 111 -12.39 -12.79 -1.81
C ARG A 111 -13.83 -12.86 -1.29
N LYS A 112 -14.04 -13.46 -0.11
CA LYS A 112 -15.36 -13.57 0.51
C LYS A 112 -15.90 -12.25 1.01
N ASN A 113 -15.05 -11.41 1.62
CA ASN A 113 -15.47 -10.20 2.32
C ASN A 113 -15.30 -8.91 1.49
N ALA A 114 -14.45 -8.94 0.45
CA ALA A 114 -14.17 -7.83 -0.45
C ALA A 114 -13.93 -8.35 -1.89
N PRO A 115 -14.95 -8.95 -2.53
CA PRO A 115 -14.79 -9.65 -3.82
C PRO A 115 -14.38 -8.74 -4.96
N GLN A 116 -14.92 -7.52 -5.06
CA GLN A 116 -14.56 -6.57 -6.11
C GLN A 116 -13.11 -6.11 -5.95
N THR A 117 -12.70 -5.82 -4.72
CA THR A 117 -11.32 -5.46 -4.38
C THR A 117 -10.36 -6.59 -4.72
N CYS A 118 -10.68 -7.83 -4.34
CA CYS A 118 -9.86 -9.00 -4.67
C CYS A 118 -9.67 -9.14 -6.18
N THR A 119 -10.77 -9.08 -6.95
CA THR A 119 -10.74 -9.13 -8.42
C THR A 119 -9.90 -8.00 -9.00
N TYR A 120 -10.06 -6.78 -8.49
CA TYR A 120 -9.29 -5.61 -8.94
C TYR A 120 -7.77 -5.85 -8.81
N PHE A 121 -7.31 -6.33 -7.67
CA PHE A 121 -5.88 -6.59 -7.45
C PHE A 121 -5.37 -7.80 -8.26
N GLU A 122 -6.18 -8.85 -8.45
CA GLU A 122 -5.84 -9.98 -9.33
C GLU A 122 -5.66 -9.54 -10.80
N GLU A 123 -6.48 -8.61 -11.27
CA GLU A 123 -6.37 -8.04 -12.62
C GLU A 123 -5.18 -7.07 -12.74
N LEU A 124 -4.96 -6.26 -11.72
CA LEU A 124 -3.83 -5.34 -11.66
C LEU A 124 -2.50 -6.10 -11.72
N GLU A 125 -2.37 -7.21 -10.97
CA GLU A 125 -1.19 -8.07 -10.99
C GLU A 125 -0.92 -8.63 -12.40
N LYS A 126 -1.94 -9.08 -13.11
CA LYS A 126 -1.81 -9.59 -14.49
C LYS A 126 -1.35 -8.50 -15.47
N THR A 127 -1.81 -7.27 -15.25
CA THR A 127 -1.58 -6.15 -16.19
C THR A 127 -0.20 -5.53 -15.99
N VAL A 128 0.26 -5.45 -14.76
CA VAL A 128 1.44 -4.65 -14.38
C VAL A 128 2.60 -5.53 -13.93
N GLY A 129 2.30 -6.73 -13.42
CA GLY A 129 3.26 -7.62 -12.75
C GLY A 129 3.70 -7.07 -11.39
N ALA A 130 3.58 -7.86 -10.33
CA ALA A 130 3.93 -7.44 -8.97
C ALA A 130 5.39 -6.93 -8.85
N GLU A 131 6.32 -7.52 -9.62
CA GLU A 131 7.75 -7.16 -9.64
C GLU A 131 8.03 -5.76 -10.23
N ALA A 132 7.10 -5.17 -10.96
CA ALA A 132 7.31 -3.85 -11.57
C ALA A 132 7.26 -2.69 -10.57
N PHE A 133 6.67 -2.90 -9.40
CA PHE A 133 6.40 -1.85 -8.41
C PHE A 133 7.28 -1.91 -7.17
N VAL A 134 7.82 -3.09 -6.82
CA VAL A 134 8.73 -3.24 -5.68
C VAL A 134 10.16 -3.24 -6.19
N PRO A 135 11.04 -2.32 -5.77
CA PRO A 135 12.45 -2.37 -6.11
C PRO A 135 13.06 -3.72 -5.74
N ASN A 136 13.86 -4.31 -6.65
CA ASN A 136 14.46 -5.63 -6.48
C ASN A 136 15.27 -5.79 -5.18
N ASP A 137 15.86 -4.69 -4.71
CA ASP A 137 16.63 -4.62 -3.46
C ASP A 137 15.75 -4.71 -2.20
N ILE A 138 14.44 -4.44 -2.29
CA ILE A 138 13.49 -4.55 -1.18
C ILE A 138 12.80 -5.93 -1.19
N ALA A 139 12.59 -6.54 -2.35
CA ALA A 139 11.98 -7.87 -2.47
C ALA A 139 12.73 -8.98 -1.70
N ASN A 140 14.00 -8.76 -1.34
CA ASN A 140 14.82 -9.70 -0.57
C ASN A 140 14.84 -9.42 0.94
N ILE A 141 14.06 -8.47 1.44
CA ILE A 141 14.00 -8.11 2.87
C ILE A 141 12.83 -8.83 3.59
N PHE A 142 11.93 -9.47 2.83
CA PHE A 142 10.72 -10.14 3.35
C PHE A 142 10.74 -11.65 3.18
#